data_4885999c98648e7307432a5138d24e45
#
_entry.id   4885999c98648e7307432a5138d24e45
#
_cell.length_a   1.000
_cell.length_b   1.000
_cell.length_c   1.000
_cell.angle_alpha   90.00
_cell.angle_beta   90.00
_cell.angle_gamma   90.00
#
_symmetry.space_group_name_H-M   'P 1'
#
loop_
_entity.id
_entity.type
_entity.pdbx_description
1 polymer ?
#
loop_
_entity_poly.entity_id
_entity_poly.type
_entity_poly.pdbx_seq_one_letter_code
_entity_poly.pdbx_strand_id
1 'polypeptide(L)'
;MNKKIHLKRNGAVLPLLAVVLVAMLAIVALTINSNWLLYSQINVQSTADLSARASLVKIISDTEIDGRIDRARDLGVRLYNLNIDRPTKNFEPTAVRFGNIDFDLADLPFGETNTDSNQITAVHVDTPTSMEQRDVNVFLSSFLGGPETVTVVADSRVSTRQVDVILCLDASRSMNRAVDNSFPDGGSTIHEPPLPGSRWFEVRETVALFLTAMRDTNPNARVGLVTFGGGLLGTGNLESDLDLEFARFENELTVVIADEISELVETMDSYATDFPALGLGTSLYDGLEFSRDAFGVNTGASRHVIMLSDGMQVAPRPAPIDAANNAAAANITVHTISFGGDFGVMADIADATGGSNFSALTGEELEEAFAALLGRFRVQLID
;
A
#
# COMPACT_ATOMS: atom_id res chain seq x y z
N MET A 1 -84.13 10.71 50.81
CA MET A 1 -83.32 9.51 51.12
C MET A 1 -82.35 9.32 49.94
N ASN A 2 -81.10 9.83 50.06
CA ASN A 2 -80.09 9.65 49.05
C ASN A 2 -79.20 8.40 49.39
N LYS A 3 -79.39 7.35 48.65
CA LYS A 3 -78.56 6.17 48.76
C LYS A 3 -77.24 6.39 48.01
N LYS A 4 -76.17 6.66 48.76
CA LYS A 4 -74.82 6.68 48.20
C LYS A 4 -74.42 5.27 47.80
N ILE A 5 -74.31 5.02 46.49
CA ILE A 5 -73.75 3.82 45.95
C ILE A 5 -72.19 3.91 46.10
N HIS A 6 -71.68 3.23 47.10
CA HIS A 6 -70.24 3.01 47.22
C HIS A 6 -69.84 1.96 46.18
N LEU A 7 -69.36 2.42 45.03
CA LEU A 7 -68.61 1.53 44.12
C LEU A 7 -67.34 1.08 44.80
N LYS A 8 -67.34 -0.15 45.27
CA LYS A 8 -66.08 -0.81 45.67
C LYS A 8 -65.18 -0.97 44.45
N ARG A 9 -64.25 -0.03 44.22
CA ARG A 9 -63.13 -0.24 43.32
C ARG A 9 -62.11 -1.17 43.99
N ASN A 10 -62.41 -2.47 43.99
CA ASN A 10 -61.51 -3.47 44.51
C ASN A 10 -60.77 -4.18 43.34
N GLY A 11 -59.46 -4.05 43.29
CA GLY A 11 -58.63 -5.18 42.88
C GLY A 11 -58.05 -5.18 41.46
N ALA A 12 -58.31 -4.14 40.57
CA ALA A 12 -57.69 -4.15 39.25
C ALA A 12 -56.27 -3.58 39.15
N VAL A 13 -55.87 -2.83 40.19
CA VAL A 13 -54.54 -2.16 40.19
C VAL A 13 -53.40 -3.14 40.44
N LEU A 14 -53.59 -4.09 41.34
CA LEU A 14 -52.55 -5.06 41.68
C LEU A 14 -52.15 -6.02 40.52
N PRO A 15 -53.12 -6.61 39.77
CA PRO A 15 -52.83 -7.39 38.59
C PRO A 15 -52.16 -6.59 37.48
N LEU A 16 -52.59 -5.32 37.25
CA LEU A 16 -52.01 -4.44 36.26
C LEU A 16 -50.55 -4.10 36.62
N LEU A 17 -50.28 -3.82 37.91
CA LEU A 17 -48.93 -3.51 38.37
C LEU A 17 -48.00 -4.71 38.24
N ALA A 18 -48.48 -5.92 38.45
CA ALA A 18 -47.73 -7.15 38.24
C ALA A 18 -47.37 -7.37 36.80
N VAL A 19 -48.30 -7.13 35.85
CA VAL A 19 -48.04 -7.22 34.40
C VAL A 19 -47.03 -6.20 33.97
N VAL A 20 -47.14 -4.94 34.42
CA VAL A 20 -46.17 -3.86 34.11
C VAL A 20 -44.80 -4.21 34.66
N LEU A 21 -44.70 -4.75 35.88
CA LEU A 21 -43.41 -5.11 36.47
C LEU A 21 -42.73 -6.23 35.66
N VAL A 22 -43.47 -7.26 35.23
CA VAL A 22 -42.94 -8.35 34.40
C VAL A 22 -42.49 -7.82 33.05
N ALA A 23 -43.26 -6.93 32.43
CA ALA A 23 -42.86 -6.28 31.16
C ALA A 23 -41.59 -5.45 31.32
N MET A 24 -41.45 -4.67 32.38
CA MET A 24 -40.25 -3.90 32.65
C MET A 24 -39.04 -4.83 32.90
N LEU A 25 -39.19 -5.90 33.63
CA LEU A 25 -38.12 -6.88 33.85
C LEU A 25 -37.70 -7.55 32.55
N ALA A 26 -38.64 -7.87 31.67
CA ALA A 26 -38.34 -8.43 30.34
C ALA A 26 -37.54 -7.46 29.46
N ILE A 27 -37.88 -6.16 29.47
CA ILE A 27 -37.16 -5.12 28.74
C ILE A 27 -35.71 -4.96 29.27
N VAL A 28 -35.55 -4.91 30.60
CA VAL A 28 -34.24 -4.85 31.27
C VAL A 28 -33.41 -6.08 30.91
N ALA A 29 -34.00 -7.24 30.96
CA ALA A 29 -33.35 -8.52 30.61
C ALA A 29 -32.85 -8.51 29.15
N LEU A 30 -33.70 -8.08 28.20
CA LEU A 30 -33.37 -7.97 26.81
C LEU A 30 -32.21 -6.99 26.57
N THR A 31 -32.24 -5.82 27.24
CA THR A 31 -31.20 -4.81 27.14
C THR A 31 -29.84 -5.32 27.65
N ILE A 32 -29.83 -6.01 28.80
CA ILE A 32 -28.59 -6.61 29.37
C ILE A 32 -28.03 -7.66 28.40
N ASN A 33 -28.87 -8.57 27.91
CA ASN A 33 -28.43 -9.59 26.97
C ASN A 33 -27.89 -9.03 25.68
N SER A 34 -28.58 -8.03 25.09
CA SER A 34 -28.12 -7.40 23.84
C SER A 34 -26.77 -6.71 24.02
N ASN A 35 -26.59 -5.97 25.11
CA ASN A 35 -25.32 -5.32 25.42
C ASN A 35 -24.19 -6.33 25.68
N TRP A 36 -24.50 -7.45 26.35
CA TRP A 36 -23.53 -8.51 26.61
C TRP A 36 -23.10 -9.21 25.31
N LEU A 37 -24.03 -9.51 24.40
CA LEU A 37 -23.72 -10.07 23.10
C LEU A 37 -22.88 -9.12 22.27
N LEU A 38 -23.24 -7.85 22.20
CA LEU A 38 -22.48 -6.82 21.49
C LEU A 38 -21.05 -6.70 22.04
N TYR A 39 -20.90 -6.64 23.36
CA TYR A 39 -19.58 -6.62 24.01
C TYR A 39 -18.76 -7.86 23.65
N SER A 40 -19.38 -9.04 23.71
CA SER A 40 -18.70 -10.29 23.37
C SER A 40 -18.27 -10.32 21.90
N GLN A 41 -19.11 -9.81 21.00
CA GLN A 41 -18.77 -9.73 19.58
C GLN A 41 -17.60 -8.77 19.32
N ILE A 42 -17.61 -7.59 19.92
CA ILE A 42 -16.51 -6.62 19.83
C ILE A 42 -15.22 -7.23 20.39
N ASN A 43 -15.29 -7.92 21.51
CA ASN A 43 -14.11 -8.54 22.11
C ASN A 43 -13.51 -9.63 21.21
N VAL A 44 -14.34 -10.52 20.66
CA VAL A 44 -13.88 -11.59 19.75
C VAL A 44 -13.31 -11.01 18.46
N GLN A 45 -13.97 -10.00 17.86
CA GLN A 45 -13.49 -9.33 16.66
C GLN A 45 -12.16 -8.62 16.91
N SER A 46 -12.07 -7.79 17.94
CA SER A 46 -10.84 -7.08 18.30
C SER A 46 -9.67 -8.04 18.58
N THR A 47 -9.95 -9.19 19.17
CA THR A 47 -8.93 -10.21 19.44
C THR A 47 -8.48 -10.90 18.15
N ALA A 48 -9.39 -11.16 17.21
CA ALA A 48 -9.07 -11.69 15.89
C ALA A 48 -8.23 -10.70 15.09
N ASP A 49 -8.59 -9.40 15.10
CA ASP A 49 -7.85 -8.33 14.43
C ASP A 49 -6.41 -8.21 14.98
N LEU A 50 -6.26 -8.25 16.32
CA LEU A 50 -4.94 -8.23 16.95
C LEU A 50 -4.11 -9.46 16.56
N SER A 51 -4.70 -10.64 16.53
CA SER A 51 -4.05 -11.88 16.12
C SER A 51 -3.58 -11.82 14.68
N ALA A 52 -4.44 -11.38 13.76
CA ALA A 52 -4.13 -11.25 12.34
C ALA A 52 -2.99 -10.24 12.12
N ARG A 53 -3.07 -9.04 12.70
CA ARG A 53 -2.05 -8.00 12.59
C ARG A 53 -0.70 -8.46 13.13
N ALA A 54 -0.68 -9.09 14.32
CA ALA A 54 0.56 -9.55 14.92
C ALA A 54 1.21 -10.69 14.12
N SER A 55 0.40 -11.61 13.57
CA SER A 55 0.88 -12.67 12.71
C SER A 55 1.50 -12.11 11.43
N LEU A 56 0.85 -11.12 10.80
CA LEU A 56 1.37 -10.48 9.58
C LEU A 56 2.65 -9.69 9.85
N VAL A 57 2.70 -8.91 10.94
CA VAL A 57 3.92 -8.20 11.34
C VAL A 57 5.07 -9.18 11.59
N LYS A 58 4.78 -10.34 12.22
CA LYS A 58 5.81 -11.37 12.44
C LYS A 58 6.32 -11.94 11.12
N ILE A 59 5.44 -12.24 10.15
CA ILE A 59 5.84 -12.69 8.80
C ILE A 59 6.78 -11.68 8.14
N ILE A 60 6.45 -10.39 8.17
CA ILE A 60 7.23 -9.34 7.50
C ILE A 60 8.58 -9.10 8.19
N SER A 61 8.61 -9.18 9.52
CA SER A 61 9.81 -8.88 10.31
C SER A 61 10.76 -10.07 10.48
N ASP A 62 10.33 -11.28 10.11
CA ASP A 62 11.12 -12.49 10.29
C ASP A 62 12.06 -12.70 9.09
N THR A 63 13.35 -12.54 9.32
CA THR A 63 14.39 -12.72 8.30
C THR A 63 14.69 -14.18 7.96
N GLU A 64 14.29 -15.11 8.83
CA GLU A 64 14.43 -16.54 8.62
C GLU A 64 13.18 -17.10 7.92
N ILE A 65 13.30 -17.56 6.67
CA ILE A 65 12.18 -18.00 5.87
C ILE A 65 11.62 -19.33 6.40
N ASP A 66 12.50 -20.30 6.70
CA ASP A 66 12.09 -21.63 7.14
C ASP A 66 11.33 -21.57 8.48
N GLY A 67 10.12 -22.13 8.50
CA GLY A 67 9.25 -22.14 9.69
C GLY A 67 8.67 -20.78 10.06
N ARG A 68 8.73 -19.78 9.18
CA ARG A 68 8.19 -18.42 9.43
C ARG A 68 6.68 -18.44 9.65
N ILE A 69 5.95 -19.19 8.85
CA ILE A 69 4.50 -19.38 9.00
C ILE A 69 4.17 -19.93 10.38
N ASP A 70 4.89 -20.95 10.84
CA ASP A 70 4.63 -21.57 12.14
C ASP A 70 4.90 -20.61 13.29
N ARG A 71 6.01 -19.86 13.24
CA ARG A 71 6.32 -18.84 14.26
C ARG A 71 5.29 -17.70 14.29
N ALA A 72 4.81 -17.28 13.14
CA ALA A 72 3.78 -16.25 13.06
C ALA A 72 2.41 -16.76 13.51
N ARG A 73 2.07 -18.02 13.18
CA ARG A 73 0.86 -18.68 13.62
C ARG A 73 0.84 -18.84 15.16
N ASP A 74 1.93 -19.31 15.73
CA ASP A 74 2.07 -19.45 17.18
C ASP A 74 1.89 -18.12 17.90
N LEU A 75 2.45 -17.04 17.37
CA LEU A 75 2.26 -15.68 17.92
C LEU A 75 0.80 -15.25 17.84
N GLY A 76 0.14 -15.43 16.70
CA GLY A 76 -1.27 -15.10 16.51
C GLY A 76 -2.18 -15.87 17.47
N VAL A 77 -2.01 -17.17 17.54
CA VAL A 77 -2.76 -18.05 18.46
C VAL A 77 -2.53 -17.64 19.92
N ARG A 78 -1.29 -17.38 20.28
CA ARG A 78 -0.94 -16.96 21.65
C ARG A 78 -1.61 -15.63 22.00
N LEU A 79 -1.56 -14.63 21.12
CA LEU A 79 -2.17 -13.33 21.37
C LEU A 79 -3.70 -13.42 21.43
N TYR A 80 -4.31 -14.24 20.56
CA TYR A 80 -5.74 -14.50 20.63
C TYR A 80 -6.12 -15.05 21.99
N ASN A 81 -5.46 -16.12 22.44
CA ASN A 81 -5.76 -16.79 23.71
C ASN A 81 -5.49 -15.91 24.95
N LEU A 82 -4.55 -14.96 24.86
CA LEU A 82 -4.27 -14.02 25.96
C LEU A 82 -5.30 -12.89 26.09
N ASN A 83 -5.94 -12.51 24.99
CA ASN A 83 -6.81 -11.33 24.97
C ASN A 83 -8.31 -11.66 24.94
N ILE A 84 -8.68 -12.93 24.69
CA ILE A 84 -10.08 -13.31 24.75
C ILE A 84 -10.55 -13.47 26.21
N ASP A 85 -11.65 -12.83 26.56
CA ASP A 85 -12.27 -12.96 27.87
C ASP A 85 -12.90 -14.34 28.04
N ARG A 86 -12.40 -15.11 29.00
CA ARG A 86 -12.93 -16.43 29.41
C ARG A 86 -12.96 -17.46 28.27
N PRO A 87 -11.80 -17.86 27.74
CA PRO A 87 -11.76 -18.90 26.74
C PRO A 87 -12.27 -20.22 27.32
N THR A 88 -13.27 -20.81 26.66
CA THR A 88 -13.75 -22.15 27.02
C THR A 88 -12.84 -23.23 26.47
N LYS A 89 -12.15 -22.92 25.36
CA LYS A 89 -11.11 -23.76 24.73
C LYS A 89 -10.02 -22.88 24.13
N ASN A 90 -8.84 -23.45 23.89
CA ASN A 90 -7.76 -22.79 23.20
C ASN A 90 -8.11 -22.56 21.73
N PHE A 91 -7.73 -21.41 21.22
CA PHE A 91 -7.86 -21.08 19.81
C PHE A 91 -6.97 -22.00 18.96
N GLU A 92 -7.55 -22.58 17.90
CA GLU A 92 -6.83 -23.55 17.10
C GLU A 92 -5.89 -22.88 16.09
N PRO A 93 -4.65 -23.40 15.91
CA PRO A 93 -3.70 -22.85 14.94
C PRO A 93 -4.24 -22.77 13.51
N THR A 94 -5.11 -23.70 13.10
CA THR A 94 -5.74 -23.75 11.77
C THR A 94 -6.65 -22.58 11.47
N ALA A 95 -7.06 -21.82 12.49
CA ALA A 95 -7.86 -20.62 12.31
C ALA A 95 -7.02 -19.41 11.84
N VAL A 96 -5.69 -19.47 11.95
CA VAL A 96 -4.77 -18.44 11.41
C VAL A 96 -4.23 -18.94 10.08
N ARG A 97 -4.74 -18.36 9.00
CA ARG A 97 -4.37 -18.71 7.61
C ARG A 97 -3.50 -17.63 7.01
N PHE A 98 -2.53 -18.03 6.21
CA PHE A 98 -1.58 -17.14 5.52
C PHE A 98 -1.80 -17.22 4.02
N GLY A 99 -1.60 -16.12 3.33
CA GLY A 99 -1.79 -16.08 1.90
C GLY A 99 -1.55 -14.71 1.29
N ASN A 100 -2.15 -14.52 0.13
CA ASN A 100 -2.07 -13.28 -0.63
C ASN A 100 -3.47 -12.75 -0.91
N ILE A 101 -3.59 -11.44 -1.04
CA ILE A 101 -4.77 -10.79 -1.59
C ILE A 101 -4.44 -10.38 -3.02
N ASP A 102 -5.29 -10.77 -3.96
CA ASP A 102 -5.20 -10.29 -5.33
C ASP A 102 -5.90 -8.93 -5.42
N PHE A 103 -5.09 -7.88 -5.53
CA PHE A 103 -5.58 -6.51 -5.63
C PHE A 103 -6.10 -6.13 -7.02
N ASP A 104 -5.87 -6.96 -8.03
CA ASP A 104 -6.36 -6.73 -9.39
C ASP A 104 -7.81 -7.18 -9.58
N LEU A 105 -8.36 -7.91 -8.61
CA LEU A 105 -9.74 -8.37 -8.59
C LEU A 105 -10.61 -7.55 -7.62
N ALA A 106 -11.79 -7.14 -8.09
CA ALA A 106 -12.72 -6.29 -7.33
C ALA A 106 -13.15 -6.86 -5.96
N ASP A 107 -13.18 -8.20 -5.84
CA ASP A 107 -13.61 -8.88 -4.63
C ASP A 107 -12.46 -9.14 -3.64
N LEU A 108 -11.23 -8.71 -3.96
CA LEU A 108 -10.03 -8.89 -3.14
C LEU A 108 -9.92 -10.33 -2.59
N PRO A 109 -9.90 -11.38 -3.44
CA PRO A 109 -9.95 -12.75 -2.97
C PRO A 109 -8.66 -13.10 -2.19
N PHE A 110 -8.85 -13.82 -1.08
CA PHE A 110 -7.75 -14.34 -0.29
C PHE A 110 -7.32 -15.70 -0.84
N GLY A 111 -6.09 -15.77 -1.36
CA GLY A 111 -5.44 -17.01 -1.79
C GLY A 111 -4.60 -17.59 -0.67
N GLU A 112 -5.05 -18.72 -0.08
CA GLU A 112 -4.32 -19.38 1.00
C GLU A 112 -3.03 -20.06 0.51
N THR A 113 -1.94 -19.93 1.27
CA THR A 113 -0.69 -20.65 1.08
C THR A 113 -0.20 -21.24 2.38
N ASN A 114 0.34 -22.45 2.32
CA ASN A 114 0.96 -23.12 3.45
C ASN A 114 2.48 -23.29 3.25
N THR A 115 3.03 -22.66 2.25
CA THR A 115 4.48 -22.73 1.92
C THR A 115 5.15 -21.46 2.41
N ASP A 116 6.22 -21.60 3.17
CA ASP A 116 7.06 -20.47 3.57
C ASP A 116 7.61 -19.79 2.29
N SER A 117 7.22 -18.57 2.06
CA SER A 117 7.66 -17.77 0.91
C SER A 117 7.72 -16.29 1.27
N ASN A 118 8.51 -15.53 0.52
CA ASN A 118 8.56 -14.08 0.66
C ASN A 118 7.27 -13.39 0.16
N GLN A 119 6.40 -14.13 -0.50
CA GLN A 119 5.17 -13.61 -1.12
C GLN A 119 3.94 -13.66 -0.22
N ILE A 120 4.09 -14.00 1.07
CA ILE A 120 2.95 -13.95 2.01
C ILE A 120 2.66 -12.51 2.38
N THR A 121 1.47 -12.04 2.02
CA THR A 121 1.08 -10.64 2.06
C THR A 121 -0.15 -10.36 2.88
N ALA A 122 -0.84 -11.43 3.26
CA ALA A 122 -2.08 -11.34 4.00
C ALA A 122 -2.20 -12.45 5.05
N VAL A 123 -2.89 -12.13 6.12
CA VAL A 123 -3.30 -13.08 7.16
C VAL A 123 -4.81 -12.99 7.33
N HIS A 124 -5.45 -14.14 7.33
CA HIS A 124 -6.86 -14.30 7.59
C HIS A 124 -7.06 -15.08 8.89
N VAL A 125 -7.72 -14.47 9.87
CA VAL A 125 -8.11 -15.12 11.10
C VAL A 125 -9.63 -15.32 11.06
N ASP A 126 -10.01 -16.54 10.83
CA ASP A 126 -11.41 -16.94 10.82
C ASP A 126 -11.67 -17.81 12.03
N THR A 127 -12.60 -17.38 12.87
CA THR A 127 -13.07 -18.18 13.96
C THR A 127 -14.18 -19.11 13.43
N PRO A 128 -13.92 -20.42 13.10
CA PRO A 128 -14.88 -21.31 12.44
C PRO A 128 -16.15 -21.51 13.28
N THR A 129 -17.30 -21.64 12.64
CA THR A 129 -18.63 -21.76 13.28
C THR A 129 -18.79 -23.01 14.16
N SER A 130 -17.87 -23.97 14.03
CA SER A 130 -17.88 -25.23 14.78
C SER A 130 -17.16 -25.20 16.14
N MET A 131 -16.57 -24.07 16.53
CA MET A 131 -15.81 -23.99 17.78
C MET A 131 -16.71 -23.60 18.97
N GLU A 132 -16.79 -24.44 19.98
CA GLU A 132 -17.51 -24.20 21.25
C GLU A 132 -17.00 -22.96 22.02
N GLN A 133 -15.93 -22.35 21.60
CA GLN A 133 -15.30 -21.17 22.24
C GLN A 133 -16.09 -19.89 22.11
N ARG A 134 -17.13 -19.89 21.31
CA ARG A 134 -17.88 -18.70 20.92
C ARG A 134 -19.25 -18.64 21.51
N ASP A 135 -19.61 -19.71 22.21
CA ASP A 135 -20.88 -19.77 22.86
C ASP A 135 -20.88 -18.83 24.04
N VAL A 136 -21.51 -17.70 23.88
CA VAL A 136 -21.71 -16.69 24.90
C VAL A 136 -22.99 -17.04 25.65
N ASN A 137 -22.88 -17.25 26.95
CA ASN A 137 -24.04 -17.49 27.80
C ASN A 137 -24.96 -16.27 27.81
N VAL A 138 -26.21 -16.47 27.47
CA VAL A 138 -27.23 -15.45 27.45
C VAL A 138 -28.08 -15.59 28.69
N PHE A 139 -27.78 -14.81 29.71
CA PHE A 139 -28.24 -14.98 31.08
C PHE A 139 -29.76 -15.04 31.29
N LEU A 140 -30.54 -14.42 30.43
CA LEU A 140 -31.98 -14.25 30.61
C LEU A 140 -32.81 -14.76 29.44
N SER A 141 -32.18 -15.25 28.37
CA SER A 141 -32.91 -15.78 27.22
C SER A 141 -33.61 -17.11 27.55
N SER A 142 -32.97 -17.97 28.35
CA SER A 142 -33.55 -19.24 28.83
C SER A 142 -34.81 -19.02 29.66
N PHE A 143 -34.87 -17.94 30.45
CA PHE A 143 -36.05 -17.57 31.22
C PHE A 143 -37.25 -17.17 30.35
N LEU A 144 -36.95 -16.67 29.13
CA LEU A 144 -37.95 -16.27 28.12
C LEU A 144 -38.18 -17.35 27.07
N GLY A 145 -37.63 -18.55 27.23
CA GLY A 145 -37.73 -19.66 26.29
C GLY A 145 -36.80 -19.57 25.08
N GLY A 146 -35.79 -18.72 25.12
CA GLY A 146 -34.72 -18.60 24.13
C GLY A 146 -33.54 -19.53 24.40
N PRO A 147 -32.53 -19.50 23.52
CA PRO A 147 -31.32 -20.31 23.68
C PRO A 147 -30.50 -19.88 24.91
N GLU A 148 -29.82 -20.85 25.54
CA GLU A 148 -28.91 -20.57 26.67
C GLU A 148 -27.58 -19.97 26.23
N THR A 149 -27.18 -20.27 24.99
CA THR A 149 -25.94 -19.78 24.38
C THR A 149 -26.19 -19.24 22.98
N VAL A 150 -25.39 -18.28 22.59
CA VAL A 150 -25.34 -17.72 21.22
C VAL A 150 -23.88 -17.73 20.75
N THR A 151 -23.67 -18.30 19.58
CA THR A 151 -22.34 -18.33 18.95
C THR A 151 -22.00 -16.97 18.37
N VAL A 152 -20.84 -16.43 18.75
CA VAL A 152 -20.28 -15.18 18.24
C VAL A 152 -19.18 -15.50 17.24
N VAL A 153 -19.18 -14.89 16.07
CA VAL A 153 -18.24 -15.14 14.97
C VAL A 153 -17.38 -13.90 14.75
N ALA A 154 -16.09 -14.09 14.50
CA ALA A 154 -15.22 -13.04 13.99
C ALA A 154 -14.53 -13.51 12.71
N ASP A 155 -14.38 -12.59 11.79
CA ASP A 155 -13.60 -12.71 10.55
C ASP A 155 -12.69 -11.48 10.48
N SER A 156 -11.38 -11.71 10.45
CA SER A 156 -10.40 -10.64 10.36
C SER A 156 -9.44 -10.95 9.23
N ARG A 157 -9.33 -10.02 8.29
CA ARG A 157 -8.37 -10.07 7.19
C ARG A 157 -7.50 -8.85 7.28
N VAL A 158 -6.21 -9.07 7.35
CA VAL A 158 -5.21 -8.01 7.37
C VAL A 158 -4.21 -8.29 6.26
N SER A 159 -3.94 -7.30 5.45
CA SER A 159 -2.94 -7.41 4.39
C SER A 159 -1.97 -6.25 4.41
N THR A 160 -0.87 -6.43 3.71
CA THR A 160 -0.01 -5.31 3.35
C THR A 160 -0.65 -4.56 2.20
N ARG A 161 -0.64 -3.24 2.27
CA ARG A 161 -1.08 -2.44 1.13
C ARG A 161 -0.09 -2.62 -0.01
N GLN A 162 -0.58 -2.98 -1.19
CA GLN A 162 0.23 -2.98 -2.39
C GLN A 162 0.70 -1.57 -2.71
N VAL A 163 1.95 -1.45 -3.10
CA VAL A 163 2.57 -0.19 -3.52
C VAL A 163 3.03 -0.36 -4.97
N ASP A 164 2.54 0.51 -5.83
CA ASP A 164 2.95 0.59 -7.22
C ASP A 164 3.85 1.81 -7.39
N VAL A 165 5.03 1.61 -7.94
CA VAL A 165 6.00 2.68 -8.15
C VAL A 165 6.39 2.72 -9.62
N ILE A 166 6.26 3.87 -10.26
CA ILE A 166 6.88 4.13 -11.55
C ILE A 166 8.15 4.95 -11.34
N LEU A 167 9.27 4.39 -11.74
CA LEU A 167 10.52 5.14 -11.89
C LEU A 167 10.44 5.94 -13.19
N CYS A 168 10.39 7.27 -13.08
CA CYS A 168 10.31 8.19 -14.19
C CYS A 168 11.65 8.91 -14.31
N LEU A 169 12.52 8.41 -15.20
CA LEU A 169 13.92 8.79 -15.25
C LEU A 169 14.21 9.66 -16.48
N ASP A 170 14.91 10.75 -16.25
CA ASP A 170 15.41 11.63 -17.31
C ASP A 170 16.49 10.92 -18.13
N ALA A 171 16.26 10.71 -19.41
CA ALA A 171 17.19 10.16 -20.39
C ALA A 171 17.62 11.26 -21.41
N SER A 172 17.56 12.52 -21.02
CA SER A 172 18.08 13.61 -21.85
C SER A 172 19.61 13.60 -21.90
N ARG A 173 20.18 14.27 -22.92
CA ARG A 173 21.62 14.26 -23.15
C ARG A 173 22.45 14.88 -22.02
N SER A 174 21.85 15.69 -21.14
CA SER A 174 22.53 16.24 -19.94
C SER A 174 22.89 15.16 -18.93
N MET A 175 22.14 14.06 -18.88
CA MET A 175 22.44 12.92 -18.03
C MET A 175 23.74 12.19 -18.38
N ASN A 176 24.31 12.45 -19.57
CA ASN A 176 25.62 11.94 -19.99
C ASN A 176 26.80 12.73 -19.42
N ARG A 177 26.54 13.83 -18.70
CA ARG A 177 27.56 14.59 -17.99
C ARG A 177 27.80 14.04 -16.59
N ALA A 178 28.96 14.34 -16.03
CA ALA A 178 29.22 14.15 -14.61
C ALA A 178 28.34 15.11 -13.77
N VAL A 179 28.23 14.84 -12.48
CA VAL A 179 27.39 15.63 -11.56
C VAL A 179 27.82 17.09 -11.51
N ASP A 180 29.11 17.37 -11.61
CA ASP A 180 29.69 18.72 -11.66
C ASP A 180 29.54 19.42 -13.02
N ASN A 181 28.75 18.87 -13.95
CA ASN A 181 28.57 19.30 -15.33
C ASN A 181 29.81 19.14 -16.23
N SER A 182 30.89 18.53 -15.72
CA SER A 182 32.06 18.20 -16.55
C SER A 182 31.75 17.03 -17.51
N PHE A 183 32.67 16.73 -18.40
CA PHE A 183 32.62 15.51 -19.20
C PHE A 183 33.38 14.40 -18.48
N PRO A 184 32.83 13.18 -18.34
CA PRO A 184 33.44 12.09 -17.57
C PRO A 184 34.85 11.71 -18.04
N ASP A 185 35.18 11.94 -19.33
CA ASP A 185 36.50 11.66 -19.92
C ASP A 185 37.45 12.88 -19.89
N GLY A 186 37.03 13.99 -19.28
CA GLY A 186 37.76 15.26 -19.31
C GLY A 186 37.80 15.92 -20.67
N GLY A 187 37.04 15.45 -21.66
CA GLY A 187 36.89 16.02 -23.00
C GLY A 187 36.02 17.26 -23.04
N SER A 188 35.46 17.54 -24.24
CA SER A 188 34.59 18.69 -24.48
C SER A 188 33.32 18.33 -25.23
N THR A 189 33.03 17.04 -25.39
CA THR A 189 31.89 16.54 -26.16
C THR A 189 31.03 15.62 -25.28
N ILE A 190 29.73 15.66 -25.50
CA ILE A 190 28.80 14.67 -24.88
C ILE A 190 29.00 13.34 -25.58
N HIS A 191 29.19 12.30 -24.82
CA HIS A 191 29.30 10.93 -25.29
C HIS A 191 27.94 10.25 -25.35
N GLU A 192 27.68 9.58 -26.44
CA GLU A 192 26.55 8.68 -26.65
C GLU A 192 27.11 7.33 -27.13
N PRO A 193 27.03 6.29 -26.34
CA PRO A 193 26.37 6.14 -25.04
C PRO A 193 27.05 6.83 -23.86
N PRO A 194 26.37 6.94 -22.69
CA PRO A 194 26.93 7.52 -21.48
C PRO A 194 28.19 6.81 -21.02
N LEU A 195 29.17 7.55 -20.52
CA LEU A 195 30.38 6.99 -19.94
C LEU A 195 30.23 6.77 -18.45
N PRO A 196 30.99 5.80 -17.85
CA PRO A 196 31.11 5.68 -16.42
C PRO A 196 31.49 7.02 -15.75
N GLY A 197 30.86 7.35 -14.63
CA GLY A 197 30.99 8.65 -13.96
C GLY A 197 30.01 9.72 -14.50
N SER A 198 29.15 9.39 -15.45
CA SER A 198 28.02 10.23 -15.82
C SER A 198 26.88 10.10 -14.80
N ARG A 199 25.97 11.10 -14.77
CA ARG A 199 24.76 11.06 -13.94
C ARG A 199 23.93 9.82 -14.19
N TRP A 200 23.85 9.36 -15.43
CA TRP A 200 23.12 8.15 -15.80
C TRP A 200 23.66 6.92 -15.08
N PHE A 201 24.98 6.76 -14.99
CA PHE A 201 25.59 5.64 -14.27
C PHE A 201 25.29 5.69 -12.77
N GLU A 202 25.37 6.86 -12.15
CA GLU A 202 25.01 7.05 -10.73
C GLU A 202 23.55 6.69 -10.47
N VAL A 203 22.62 7.14 -11.34
CA VAL A 203 21.20 6.80 -11.23
C VAL A 203 20.99 5.30 -11.35
N ARG A 204 21.62 4.64 -12.32
CA ARG A 204 21.50 3.20 -12.53
C ARG A 204 21.94 2.39 -11.30
N GLU A 205 23.10 2.73 -10.75
CA GLU A 205 23.62 2.05 -9.53
C GLU A 205 22.68 2.25 -8.33
N THR A 206 22.24 3.47 -8.12
CA THR A 206 21.31 3.80 -7.03
C THR A 206 19.94 3.11 -7.20
N VAL A 207 19.41 3.06 -8.41
CA VAL A 207 18.16 2.35 -8.70
C VAL A 207 18.27 0.86 -8.41
N ALA A 208 19.38 0.22 -8.78
CA ALA A 208 19.61 -1.19 -8.48
C ALA A 208 19.62 -1.48 -6.96
N LEU A 209 20.25 -0.61 -6.17
CA LEU A 209 20.26 -0.68 -4.71
C LEU A 209 18.84 -0.46 -4.14
N PHE A 210 18.12 0.54 -4.64
CA PHE A 210 16.75 0.84 -4.24
C PHE A 210 15.80 -0.34 -4.48
N LEU A 211 15.84 -0.94 -5.68
CA LEU A 211 15.01 -2.09 -6.03
C LEU A 211 15.27 -3.29 -5.12
N THR A 212 16.56 -3.55 -4.83
CA THR A 212 16.95 -4.62 -3.93
C THR A 212 16.41 -4.38 -2.52
N ALA A 213 16.55 -3.16 -2.00
CA ALA A 213 16.05 -2.79 -0.69
C ALA A 213 14.51 -2.78 -0.64
N MET A 214 13.83 -2.39 -1.73
CA MET A 214 12.39 -2.44 -1.85
C MET A 214 11.87 -3.88 -1.81
N ARG A 215 12.47 -4.80 -2.56
CA ARG A 215 12.15 -6.22 -2.51
C ARG A 215 12.23 -6.78 -1.09
N ASP A 216 13.29 -6.40 -0.35
CA ASP A 216 13.52 -6.92 0.99
C ASP A 216 12.58 -6.31 2.04
N THR A 217 12.07 -5.10 1.81
CA THR A 217 11.19 -4.38 2.75
C THR A 217 9.71 -4.43 2.39
N ASN A 218 9.39 -4.56 1.11
CA ASN A 218 8.01 -4.65 0.62
C ASN A 218 7.93 -5.61 -0.59
N PRO A 219 7.89 -6.92 -0.37
CA PRO A 219 7.92 -7.92 -1.43
C PRO A 219 6.72 -7.89 -2.38
N ASN A 220 5.69 -7.09 -2.07
CA ASN A 220 4.51 -6.90 -2.92
C ASN A 220 4.54 -5.61 -3.72
N ALA A 221 5.56 -4.80 -3.55
CA ALA A 221 5.69 -3.63 -4.39
C ALA A 221 5.84 -4.05 -5.85
N ARG A 222 5.14 -3.34 -6.74
CA ARG A 222 5.36 -3.43 -8.18
C ARG A 222 6.13 -2.20 -8.63
N VAL A 223 7.10 -2.39 -9.51
CA VAL A 223 7.89 -1.30 -10.06
C VAL A 223 7.84 -1.37 -11.58
N GLY A 224 7.66 -0.22 -12.22
CA GLY A 224 7.78 -0.04 -13.67
C GLY A 224 8.75 1.08 -13.98
N LEU A 225 9.22 1.16 -15.22
CA LEU A 225 10.17 2.14 -15.70
C LEU A 225 9.60 2.94 -16.85
N VAL A 226 9.64 4.26 -16.71
CA VAL A 226 9.40 5.25 -17.79
C VAL A 226 10.65 6.11 -17.92
N THR A 227 11.11 6.31 -19.15
CA THR A 227 12.17 7.28 -19.46
C THR A 227 11.60 8.44 -20.24
N PHE A 228 12.18 9.61 -20.09
CA PHE A 228 11.74 10.81 -20.81
C PHE A 228 12.92 11.71 -21.23
N GLY A 229 12.67 12.56 -22.21
CA GLY A 229 13.66 13.50 -22.73
C GLY A 229 12.99 14.66 -23.48
N GLY A 230 13.70 15.32 -24.39
CA GLY A 230 13.21 16.54 -25.04
C GLY A 230 12.61 16.38 -26.44
N GLY A 231 12.74 15.22 -27.06
CA GLY A 231 12.22 14.96 -28.41
C GLY A 231 12.83 15.79 -29.56
N LEU A 232 13.80 16.66 -29.28
CA LEU A 232 14.43 17.49 -30.30
C LEU A 232 15.63 16.74 -30.92
N LEU A 233 15.43 16.06 -32.03
CA LEU A 233 16.54 15.67 -32.89
C LEU A 233 17.14 16.98 -33.46
N GLY A 234 18.41 17.23 -33.24
CA GLY A 234 19.15 18.47 -33.42
C GLY A 234 19.09 19.21 -34.78
N THR A 235 18.01 19.11 -35.53
CA THR A 235 17.79 19.79 -36.80
C THR A 235 17.11 21.16 -36.65
N GLY A 236 16.55 21.47 -35.47
CA GLY A 236 15.90 22.76 -35.20
C GLY A 236 14.63 23.04 -36.02
N ASN A 237 14.09 22.06 -36.71
CA ASN A 237 12.94 22.21 -37.58
C ASN A 237 11.73 21.57 -36.97
N LEU A 238 10.96 22.34 -36.21
CA LEU A 238 9.75 21.92 -35.49
C LEU A 238 8.64 21.29 -36.37
N GLU A 239 8.67 21.55 -37.70
CA GLU A 239 7.62 21.08 -38.62
C GLU A 239 7.84 19.64 -39.15
N SER A 240 9.05 19.11 -39.06
CA SER A 240 9.34 17.72 -39.51
C SER A 240 9.28 16.67 -38.38
N ASP A 241 9.12 17.09 -37.15
CA ASP A 241 9.33 16.29 -35.94
C ASP A 241 8.02 15.90 -35.24
N LEU A 242 6.94 15.68 -36.00
CA LEU A 242 5.63 15.29 -35.49
C LEU A 242 5.61 13.86 -34.87
N ASP A 243 6.66 13.08 -35.10
CA ASP A 243 6.81 11.69 -34.57
C ASP A 243 7.87 11.60 -33.45
N LEU A 244 8.16 12.70 -32.74
CA LEU A 244 9.16 12.71 -31.68
C LEU A 244 8.63 12.07 -30.41
N GLU A 245 9.34 11.05 -29.96
CA GLU A 245 9.07 10.39 -28.69
C GLU A 245 9.66 11.24 -27.54
N PHE A 246 8.81 11.83 -26.72
CA PHE A 246 9.22 12.64 -25.57
C PHE A 246 9.35 11.82 -24.29
N ALA A 247 8.65 10.69 -24.21
CA ALA A 247 8.74 9.75 -23.14
C ALA A 247 8.46 8.32 -23.66
N ARG A 248 9.01 7.34 -22.99
CA ARG A 248 8.89 5.93 -23.36
C ARG A 248 8.55 5.09 -22.15
N PHE A 249 7.63 4.14 -22.34
CA PHE A 249 7.34 3.11 -21.38
C PHE A 249 8.30 1.94 -21.60
N GLU A 250 9.21 1.70 -20.66
CA GLU A 250 10.29 0.71 -20.82
C GLU A 250 9.90 -0.64 -20.22
N ASN A 251 9.45 -0.63 -18.97
CA ASN A 251 9.05 -1.84 -18.26
C ASN A 251 7.69 -1.67 -17.61
N GLU A 252 6.83 -2.69 -17.75
CA GLU A 252 5.52 -2.76 -17.11
C GLU A 252 5.65 -2.87 -15.59
N LEU A 253 4.55 -2.51 -14.88
CA LEU A 253 4.46 -2.72 -13.45
C LEU A 253 4.53 -4.22 -13.13
N THR A 254 5.59 -4.65 -12.50
CA THR A 254 5.84 -6.02 -12.12
C THR A 254 6.31 -6.12 -10.68
N VAL A 255 6.09 -7.28 -10.05
CA VAL A 255 6.53 -7.54 -8.66
C VAL A 255 8.05 -7.55 -8.60
N VAL A 256 8.62 -6.89 -7.59
CA VAL A 256 10.07 -6.74 -7.45
C VAL A 256 10.69 -8.06 -6.95
N ILE A 257 10.89 -9.00 -7.84
CA ILE A 257 11.67 -10.23 -7.61
C ILE A 257 13.06 -10.12 -8.25
N ALA A 258 13.94 -11.04 -7.94
CA ALA A 258 15.34 -10.97 -8.39
C ALA A 258 15.48 -10.89 -9.92
N ASP A 259 14.69 -11.69 -10.65
CA ASP A 259 14.74 -11.75 -12.11
C ASP A 259 14.23 -10.44 -12.74
N GLU A 260 13.16 -9.85 -12.20
CA GLU A 260 12.59 -8.57 -12.65
C GLU A 260 13.51 -7.39 -12.35
N ILE A 261 14.20 -7.40 -11.19
CA ILE A 261 15.25 -6.42 -10.90
C ILE A 261 16.34 -6.46 -11.95
N SER A 262 16.77 -7.69 -12.32
CA SER A 262 17.80 -7.88 -13.36
C SER A 262 17.32 -7.34 -14.70
N GLU A 263 16.09 -7.62 -15.12
CA GLU A 263 15.53 -7.14 -16.38
C GLU A 263 15.46 -5.61 -16.42
N LEU A 264 14.99 -4.96 -15.34
CA LEU A 264 14.90 -3.51 -15.26
C LEU A 264 16.29 -2.87 -15.30
N VAL A 265 17.26 -3.44 -14.56
CA VAL A 265 18.66 -2.98 -14.59
C VAL A 265 19.29 -3.23 -15.95
N GLU A 266 19.03 -4.35 -16.62
CA GLU A 266 19.50 -4.64 -18.00
C GLU A 266 18.93 -3.64 -19.00
N THR A 267 17.67 -3.24 -18.84
CA THR A 267 17.09 -2.16 -19.64
C THR A 267 17.87 -0.87 -19.45
N MET A 268 18.18 -0.47 -18.21
CA MET A 268 19.01 0.71 -17.95
C MET A 268 20.45 0.54 -18.45
N ASP A 269 21.01 -0.68 -18.45
CA ASP A 269 22.32 -1.00 -18.98
C ASP A 269 22.37 -0.89 -20.49
N SER A 270 21.27 -1.20 -21.18
CA SER A 270 21.20 -1.03 -22.64
C SER A 270 21.44 0.42 -23.07
N TYR A 271 21.06 1.37 -22.24
CA TYR A 271 21.34 2.80 -22.46
C TYR A 271 22.84 3.15 -22.42
N ALA A 272 23.68 2.30 -21.79
CA ALA A 272 25.13 2.46 -21.82
C ALA A 272 25.75 2.01 -23.17
N THR A 273 25.03 1.23 -23.95
CA THR A 273 25.49 0.72 -25.26
C THR A 273 24.72 1.29 -26.45
N ASP A 274 23.45 1.59 -26.24
CA ASP A 274 22.54 2.13 -27.26
C ASP A 274 21.62 3.14 -26.56
N PHE A 275 22.17 4.30 -26.25
CA PHE A 275 21.39 5.37 -25.61
C PHE A 275 20.33 5.86 -26.61
N PRO A 276 19.04 5.58 -26.34
CA PRO A 276 18.01 6.08 -27.23
C PRO A 276 18.05 7.59 -27.13
N ALA A 277 18.47 8.26 -28.19
CA ALA A 277 18.50 9.71 -28.23
C ALA A 277 17.06 10.23 -28.13
N LEU A 278 16.53 10.37 -26.91
CA LEU A 278 15.26 11.07 -26.64
C LEU A 278 15.42 12.59 -26.88
N GLY A 279 16.46 12.95 -27.62
CA GLY A 279 16.69 14.26 -28.19
C GLY A 279 17.30 15.31 -27.24
N LEU A 280 17.39 16.54 -27.76
CA LEU A 280 17.83 17.70 -27.00
C LEU A 280 16.67 18.29 -26.21
N GLY A 281 16.84 18.41 -24.89
CA GLY A 281 15.87 19.02 -24.00
C GLY A 281 15.27 18.00 -23.01
N THR A 282 14.37 18.48 -22.20
CA THR A 282 13.73 17.71 -21.09
C THR A 282 12.24 18.01 -21.11
N SER A 283 11.40 16.97 -21.10
CA SER A 283 9.95 17.09 -21.00
C SER A 283 9.41 16.41 -19.75
N LEU A 284 9.40 17.13 -18.64
CA LEU A 284 8.81 16.68 -17.38
C LEU A 284 7.32 16.39 -17.55
N TYR A 285 6.62 17.17 -18.39
CA TYR A 285 5.20 16.98 -18.68
C TYR A 285 4.91 15.58 -19.23
N ASP A 286 5.62 15.18 -20.29
CA ASP A 286 5.40 13.88 -20.93
C ASP A 286 5.82 12.72 -20.02
N GLY A 287 6.94 12.87 -19.29
CA GLY A 287 7.35 11.88 -18.29
C GLY A 287 6.24 11.57 -17.27
N LEU A 288 5.57 12.61 -16.76
CA LEU A 288 4.47 12.45 -15.81
C LEU A 288 3.21 11.86 -16.45
N GLU A 289 2.81 12.32 -17.64
CA GLU A 289 1.63 11.79 -18.33
C GLU A 289 1.80 10.30 -18.67
N PHE A 290 2.97 9.91 -19.21
CA PHE A 290 3.29 8.50 -19.46
C PHE A 290 3.32 7.67 -18.17
N SER A 291 3.90 8.22 -17.11
CA SER A 291 3.91 7.54 -15.80
C SER A 291 2.50 7.33 -15.25
N ARG A 292 1.60 8.30 -15.41
CA ARG A 292 0.20 8.17 -15.03
C ARG A 292 -0.50 7.05 -15.81
N ASP A 293 -0.30 7.03 -17.13
CA ASP A 293 -0.93 6.04 -18.02
C ASP A 293 -0.39 4.61 -17.77
N ALA A 294 0.87 4.50 -17.35
CA ALA A 294 1.52 3.23 -17.01
C ALA A 294 0.87 2.49 -15.83
N PHE A 295 0.20 3.18 -14.93
CA PHE A 295 -0.51 2.51 -13.82
C PHE A 295 -1.77 1.74 -14.25
N GLY A 296 -2.33 2.02 -15.42
CA GLY A 296 -3.55 1.37 -15.87
C GLY A 296 -4.74 1.59 -14.93
N VAL A 297 -5.58 0.55 -14.79
CA VAL A 297 -6.79 0.60 -13.94
C VAL A 297 -6.41 0.67 -12.46
N ASN A 298 -7.15 1.47 -11.68
CA ASN A 298 -6.91 1.59 -10.24
C ASN A 298 -7.36 0.32 -9.50
N THR A 299 -6.42 -0.41 -8.93
CA THR A 299 -6.60 -1.68 -8.21
C THR A 299 -6.64 -1.51 -6.68
N GLY A 300 -6.69 -0.28 -6.16
CA GLY A 300 -6.61 0.00 -4.73
C GLY A 300 -5.18 0.10 -4.17
N ALA A 301 -4.17 -0.12 -5.00
CA ALA A 301 -2.76 0.07 -4.64
C ALA A 301 -2.46 1.55 -4.32
N SER A 302 -1.46 1.78 -3.49
CA SER A 302 -0.86 3.11 -3.33
C SER A 302 0.06 3.38 -4.51
N ARG A 303 -0.21 4.44 -5.28
CA ARG A 303 0.48 4.75 -6.53
C ARG A 303 1.46 5.88 -6.35
N HIS A 304 2.71 5.62 -6.72
CA HIS A 304 3.79 6.57 -6.57
C HIS A 304 4.61 6.67 -7.85
N VAL A 305 4.98 7.89 -8.22
CA VAL A 305 5.99 8.16 -9.23
C VAL A 305 7.23 8.69 -8.51
N ILE A 306 8.39 8.16 -8.85
CA ILE A 306 9.68 8.76 -8.49
C ILE A 306 10.23 9.39 -9.77
N MET A 307 10.10 10.71 -9.88
CA MET A 307 10.62 11.46 -11.02
C MET A 307 12.00 11.99 -10.70
N LEU A 308 12.98 11.64 -11.54
CA LEU A 308 14.35 12.11 -11.43
C LEU A 308 14.75 12.88 -12.69
N SER A 309 15.29 14.08 -12.52
CA SER A 309 15.80 14.89 -13.62
C SER A 309 17.00 15.75 -13.18
N ASP A 310 17.87 16.03 -14.11
CA ASP A 310 19.01 16.96 -13.97
C ASP A 310 18.75 18.32 -14.61
N GLY A 311 17.53 18.59 -15.06
CA GLY A 311 17.19 19.80 -15.78
C GLY A 311 15.78 20.33 -15.57
N MET A 312 15.57 21.54 -16.07
CA MET A 312 14.25 22.15 -16.18
C MET A 312 13.59 21.74 -17.50
N GLN A 313 12.26 21.78 -17.54
CA GLN A 313 11.56 21.59 -18.81
C GLN A 313 12.02 22.60 -19.85
N VAL A 314 12.51 22.10 -20.96
CA VAL A 314 13.00 22.90 -22.10
C VAL A 314 12.14 22.67 -23.35
N ALA A 315 11.43 21.55 -23.42
CA ALA A 315 10.56 21.25 -24.55
C ALA A 315 9.36 22.21 -24.62
N PRO A 316 8.85 22.52 -25.82
CA PRO A 316 7.65 23.34 -26.00
C PRO A 316 6.39 22.52 -25.71
N ARG A 317 6.21 22.15 -24.46
CA ARG A 317 5.10 21.31 -23.94
C ARG A 317 4.29 22.13 -22.94
N PRO A 318 3.09 21.65 -22.55
CA PRO A 318 2.35 22.24 -21.44
C PRO A 318 3.18 22.31 -20.17
N ALA A 319 2.74 23.12 -19.21
CA ALA A 319 3.46 23.25 -17.95
C ALA A 319 3.49 21.92 -17.19
N PRO A 320 4.62 21.50 -16.59
CA PRO A 320 4.69 20.25 -15.83
C PRO A 320 3.68 20.16 -14.68
N ILE A 321 3.30 21.30 -14.12
CA ILE A 321 2.29 21.38 -13.06
C ILE A 321 0.91 20.91 -13.53
N ASP A 322 0.58 21.00 -14.81
CA ASP A 322 -0.67 20.51 -15.34
C ASP A 322 -0.70 18.97 -15.30
N ALA A 323 0.41 18.32 -15.67
CA ALA A 323 0.54 16.86 -15.54
C ALA A 323 0.55 16.41 -14.07
N ALA A 324 1.19 17.17 -13.16
CA ALA A 324 1.15 16.92 -11.73
C ALA A 324 -0.29 16.99 -11.17
N ASN A 325 -1.08 17.97 -11.58
CA ASN A 325 -2.49 18.07 -11.21
C ASN A 325 -3.31 16.90 -11.76
N ASN A 326 -3.03 16.41 -12.98
CA ASN A 326 -3.65 15.21 -13.53
C ASN A 326 -3.29 13.96 -12.73
N ALA A 327 -2.03 13.82 -12.31
CA ALA A 327 -1.57 12.74 -11.45
C ALA A 327 -2.27 12.79 -10.07
N ALA A 328 -2.36 13.96 -9.44
CA ALA A 328 -3.07 14.16 -8.19
C ALA A 328 -4.56 13.78 -8.30
N ALA A 329 -5.23 14.18 -9.40
CA ALA A 329 -6.63 13.82 -9.67
C ALA A 329 -6.83 12.29 -9.85
N ALA A 330 -5.78 11.58 -10.28
CA ALA A 330 -5.74 10.11 -10.38
C ALA A 330 -5.30 9.42 -9.07
N ASN A 331 -5.14 10.15 -7.95
CA ASN A 331 -4.60 9.67 -6.68
C ASN A 331 -3.19 9.06 -6.82
N ILE A 332 -2.34 9.70 -7.61
CA ILE A 332 -0.94 9.34 -7.77
C ILE A 332 -0.09 10.38 -7.04
N THR A 333 0.78 9.93 -6.15
CA THR A 333 1.75 10.78 -5.46
C THR A 333 3.05 10.83 -6.25
N VAL A 334 3.54 12.02 -6.57
CA VAL A 334 4.80 12.19 -7.30
C VAL A 334 5.88 12.67 -6.35
N HIS A 335 6.91 11.87 -6.17
CA HIS A 335 8.14 12.26 -5.48
C HIS A 335 9.16 12.70 -6.52
N THR A 336 9.90 13.74 -6.23
CA THR A 336 10.85 14.31 -7.19
C THR A 336 12.27 14.34 -6.62
N ILE A 337 13.24 14.05 -7.47
CA ILE A 337 14.66 14.12 -7.15
C ILE A 337 15.32 15.02 -8.22
N SER A 338 15.81 16.18 -7.79
CA SER A 338 16.61 17.09 -8.63
C SER A 338 18.08 16.66 -8.53
N PHE A 339 18.66 16.14 -9.60
CA PHE A 339 20.02 15.61 -9.58
C PHE A 339 20.99 16.56 -10.29
N GLY A 340 21.94 17.13 -9.55
CA GLY A 340 22.91 18.11 -10.04
C GLY A 340 22.46 19.56 -9.97
N GLY A 341 21.34 19.85 -9.31
CA GLY A 341 20.82 21.19 -9.07
C GLY A 341 19.55 21.19 -8.23
N ASP A 342 19.09 22.37 -7.86
CA ASP A 342 17.78 22.56 -7.22
C ASP A 342 16.86 23.27 -8.24
N PHE A 343 15.80 22.58 -8.62
CA PHE A 343 14.84 23.05 -9.61
C PHE A 343 13.49 23.27 -8.97
N GLY A 344 13.07 24.51 -8.74
CA GLY A 344 11.80 24.85 -8.11
C GLY A 344 10.58 24.15 -8.72
N VAL A 345 10.59 23.88 -10.04
CA VAL A 345 9.52 23.15 -10.73
C VAL A 345 9.34 21.73 -10.19
N MET A 346 10.41 21.07 -9.75
CA MET A 346 10.35 19.74 -9.17
C MET A 346 9.67 19.78 -7.79
N ALA A 347 9.96 20.81 -7.00
CA ALA A 347 9.27 21.03 -5.73
C ALA A 347 7.76 21.30 -5.94
N ASP A 348 7.39 22.15 -6.92
CA ASP A 348 6.01 22.45 -7.25
C ASP A 348 5.23 21.16 -7.66
N ILE A 349 5.85 20.28 -8.45
CA ILE A 349 5.27 18.98 -8.85
C ILE A 349 5.01 18.10 -7.63
N ALA A 350 6.00 17.97 -6.75
CA ALA A 350 5.87 17.16 -5.53
C ALA A 350 4.77 17.71 -4.62
N ASP A 351 4.76 19.01 -4.37
CA ASP A 351 3.77 19.67 -3.51
C ASP A 351 2.33 19.53 -4.06
N ALA A 352 2.14 19.64 -5.38
CA ALA A 352 0.84 19.49 -6.02
C ALA A 352 0.21 18.09 -5.81
N THR A 353 1.05 17.07 -5.63
CA THR A 353 0.62 15.66 -5.48
C THR A 353 0.75 15.13 -4.06
N GLY A 354 1.20 15.96 -3.10
CA GLY A 354 1.48 15.54 -1.73
C GLY A 354 2.72 14.65 -1.59
N GLY A 355 3.63 14.72 -2.55
CA GLY A 355 4.88 13.99 -2.57
C GLY A 355 6.00 14.65 -1.76
N SER A 356 7.23 14.27 -2.05
CA SER A 356 8.43 14.83 -1.44
C SER A 356 9.41 15.24 -2.52
N ASN A 357 10.04 16.39 -2.35
CA ASN A 357 11.12 16.85 -3.21
C ASN A 357 12.46 16.63 -2.50
N PHE A 358 13.44 16.12 -3.24
CA PHE A 358 14.83 15.95 -2.83
C PHE A 358 15.74 16.63 -3.84
N SER A 359 16.88 17.11 -3.35
CA SER A 359 17.96 17.63 -4.18
C SER A 359 19.22 16.81 -3.86
N ALA A 360 19.89 16.31 -4.89
CA ALA A 360 21.11 15.53 -4.77
C ALA A 360 22.18 16.16 -5.69
N LEU A 361 23.36 16.45 -5.11
CA LEU A 361 24.51 16.99 -5.80
C LEU A 361 25.63 15.94 -5.97
N THR A 362 25.44 14.74 -5.40
CA THR A 362 26.40 13.63 -5.46
C THR A 362 25.62 12.32 -5.54
N GLY A 363 26.31 11.23 -5.93
CA GLY A 363 25.72 9.87 -5.90
C GLY A 363 25.32 9.46 -4.48
N GLU A 364 26.09 9.82 -3.45
CA GLU A 364 25.76 9.53 -2.05
C GLU A 364 24.46 10.23 -1.61
N GLU A 365 24.29 11.52 -1.93
CA GLU A 365 23.04 12.24 -1.66
C GLU A 365 21.84 11.65 -2.44
N LEU A 366 22.10 11.12 -3.64
CA LEU A 366 21.08 10.42 -4.44
C LEU A 366 20.66 9.11 -3.72
N GLU A 367 21.60 8.33 -3.20
CA GLU A 367 21.28 7.14 -2.42
C GLU A 367 20.47 7.49 -1.15
N GLU A 368 20.83 8.57 -0.45
CA GLU A 368 20.08 9.06 0.71
C GLU A 368 18.64 9.44 0.35
N ALA A 369 18.43 10.10 -0.80
CA ALA A 369 17.10 10.46 -1.28
C ALA A 369 16.24 9.22 -1.56
N PHE A 370 16.78 8.21 -2.24
CA PHE A 370 16.10 6.93 -2.47
C PHE A 370 15.84 6.17 -1.17
N ALA A 371 16.77 6.16 -0.23
CA ALA A 371 16.59 5.54 1.08
C ALA A 371 15.47 6.22 1.89
N ALA A 372 15.35 7.54 1.82
CA ALA A 372 14.27 8.29 2.45
C ALA A 372 12.91 7.96 1.82
N LEU A 373 12.86 7.78 0.50
CA LEU A 373 11.65 7.33 -0.22
C LEU A 373 11.25 5.91 0.16
N LEU A 374 12.23 4.99 0.25
CA LEU A 374 11.98 3.62 0.68
C LEU A 374 11.29 3.58 2.06
N GLY A 375 11.65 4.48 2.97
CA GLY A 375 11.00 4.62 4.27
C GLY A 375 9.49 4.94 4.18
N ARG A 376 9.02 5.56 3.09
CA ARG A 376 7.61 5.89 2.83
C ARG A 376 6.84 4.73 2.22
N PHE A 377 7.51 3.82 1.54
CA PHE A 377 6.93 2.63 0.91
C PHE A 377 6.91 1.42 1.85
N ARG A 378 7.23 1.63 3.12
CA ARG A 378 7.10 0.57 4.13
C ARG A 378 5.68 0.04 4.17
N VAL A 379 5.60 -1.25 4.48
CA VAL A 379 4.34 -1.97 4.61
C VAL A 379 3.33 -1.18 5.44
N GLN A 380 2.21 -0.82 4.82
CA GLN A 380 1.03 -0.30 5.49
C GLN A 380 0.02 -1.45 5.63
N LEU A 381 -0.48 -1.65 6.83
CA LEU A 381 -1.53 -2.64 7.07
C LEU A 381 -2.88 -2.03 6.69
N ILE A 382 -3.68 -2.79 5.94
CA ILE A 382 -5.09 -2.52 5.67
C ILE A 382 -5.94 -3.60 6.31
N ASP A 383 -7.04 -3.15 6.89
CA ASP A 383 -8.07 -4.00 7.53
C ASP A 383 -9.19 -4.30 6.54
#